data_fd821c9952b3566b50a09e8637ff4f44
#
_entry.id   fd821c9952b3566b50a09e8637ff4f44
#
_cell.length_a   1.000
_cell.length_b   1.000
_cell.length_c   1.000
_cell.angle_alpha   90.00
_cell.angle_beta   90.00
_cell.angle_gamma   90.00
#
_symmetry.space_group_name_H-M   'P 1'
#
loop_
_entity.id
_entity.type
_entity.pdbx_description
1 polymer ?
#
loop_
_entity_poly.entity_id
_entity_poly.type
_entity_poly.pdbx_seq_one_letter_code
_entity_poly.pdbx_strand_id
1 'polypeptide(L)'
;MISYLDTSAAMKLLVEEAESDALTTYLTSSDDDRRLVSSWLLHTELHCAANRHSNEVDLTSVGIVLEAVTLIDLTRGDRLTAGTLPGRLRSNDALHLAVALRVGADELVTYDNELAAAATTAGILVIKPG
;
A
#
# COMPACT_ATOMS: atom_id res chain seq x y z
N MET A 1 -10.03 -1.43 -12.69
CA MET A 1 -8.72 -0.86 -12.35
C MET A 1 -8.22 -1.46 -11.04
N ILE A 2 -6.98 -1.88 -11.02
CA ILE A 2 -6.34 -2.40 -9.81
C ILE A 2 -5.46 -1.32 -9.20
N SER A 3 -5.81 -0.88 -8.00
CA SER A 3 -5.04 0.10 -7.23
C SER A 3 -4.37 -0.61 -6.07
N TYR A 4 -3.05 -0.64 -6.06
CA TYR A 4 -2.28 -1.22 -4.97
C TYR A 4 -2.03 -0.16 -3.90
N LEU A 5 -2.39 -0.49 -2.66
CA LEU A 5 -2.25 0.41 -1.51
C LEU A 5 -1.10 -0.08 -0.65
N ASP A 6 -0.04 0.72 -0.48
CA ASP A 6 1.03 0.37 0.44
C ASP A 6 0.72 0.80 1.86
N THR A 7 1.62 0.48 2.78
CA THR A 7 1.43 0.77 4.20
C THR A 7 1.44 2.26 4.49
N SER A 8 2.26 3.05 3.78
CA SER A 8 2.30 4.51 4.01
C SER A 8 0.96 5.16 3.69
N ALA A 9 0.29 4.70 2.64
CA ALA A 9 -1.04 5.20 2.28
C ALA A 9 -2.10 4.69 3.26
N ALA A 10 -2.06 3.40 3.63
CA ALA A 10 -3.01 2.85 4.59
C ALA A 10 -2.94 3.55 5.94
N MET A 11 -1.73 3.92 6.39
CA MET A 11 -1.56 4.66 7.64
C MET A 11 -2.27 6.01 7.64
N LYS A 12 -2.37 6.69 6.50
CA LYS A 12 -3.09 7.96 6.41
C LYS A 12 -4.61 7.79 6.50
N LEU A 13 -5.12 6.57 6.35
CA LEU A 13 -6.52 6.26 6.62
C LEU A 13 -6.76 5.99 8.12
N LEU A 14 -5.72 5.71 8.87
CA LEU A 14 -5.78 5.37 10.30
C LEU A 14 -5.40 6.54 11.19
N VAL A 15 -4.47 7.38 10.74
CA VAL A 15 -4.00 8.54 11.48
C VAL A 15 -4.28 9.78 10.64
N GLU A 16 -5.03 10.72 11.19
CA GLU A 16 -5.40 11.95 10.49
C GLU A 16 -4.15 12.81 10.24
N GLU A 17 -3.85 13.04 8.96
CA GLU A 17 -2.75 13.87 8.52
C GLU A 17 -3.22 14.79 7.38
N ALA A 18 -2.33 15.65 6.89
CA ALA A 18 -2.69 16.64 5.88
C ALA A 18 -3.29 16.03 4.61
N GLU A 19 -2.83 14.84 4.22
CA GLU A 19 -3.25 14.20 2.97
C GLU A 19 -4.43 13.23 3.13
N SER A 20 -4.90 12.99 4.36
CA SER A 20 -5.92 11.97 4.65
C SER A 20 -7.23 12.22 3.90
N ASP A 21 -7.72 13.46 3.86
CA ASP A 21 -8.95 13.79 3.16
C ASP A 21 -8.80 13.61 1.64
N ALA A 22 -7.69 14.06 1.07
CA ALA A 22 -7.43 13.90 -0.35
C ALA A 22 -7.35 12.42 -0.74
N LEU A 23 -6.70 11.60 0.09
CA LEU A 23 -6.62 10.17 -0.14
C LEU A 23 -7.99 9.51 -0.09
N THR A 24 -8.78 9.81 0.94
CA THR A 24 -10.14 9.27 1.07
C THR A 24 -11.00 9.65 -0.13
N THR A 25 -10.94 10.91 -0.55
CA THR A 25 -11.67 11.38 -1.72
C THR A 25 -11.25 10.62 -2.97
N TYR A 26 -9.95 10.43 -3.15
CA TYR A 26 -9.43 9.71 -4.31
C TYR A 26 -9.93 8.26 -4.33
N LEU A 27 -9.82 7.55 -3.21
CA LEU A 27 -10.19 6.14 -3.12
C LEU A 27 -11.69 5.91 -3.22
N THR A 28 -12.51 6.87 -2.80
CA THR A 28 -13.98 6.78 -2.84
C THR A 28 -14.59 7.50 -4.04
N SER A 29 -13.77 8.12 -4.89
CA SER A 29 -14.27 8.72 -6.12
C SER A 29 -14.87 7.66 -7.03
N SER A 30 -15.78 8.09 -7.89
CA SER A 30 -16.80 7.30 -8.58
C SER A 30 -16.33 6.25 -9.60
N ASP A 31 -15.12 5.71 -9.47
CA ASP A 31 -14.70 4.58 -10.29
C ASP A 31 -15.20 3.29 -9.65
N ASP A 32 -16.38 2.86 -10.02
CA ASP A 32 -17.02 1.64 -9.50
C ASP A 32 -16.23 0.37 -9.82
N ASP A 33 -15.29 0.45 -10.79
CA ASP A 33 -14.46 -0.67 -11.19
C ASP A 33 -13.14 -0.74 -10.42
N ARG A 34 -12.91 0.19 -9.49
CA ARG A 34 -11.68 0.21 -8.71
C ARG A 34 -11.65 -0.97 -7.73
N ARG A 35 -10.57 -1.73 -7.80
CA ARG A 35 -10.29 -2.80 -6.83
C ARG A 35 -9.04 -2.40 -6.04
N LEU A 36 -9.22 -2.24 -4.73
CA LEU A 36 -8.10 -1.99 -3.83
C LEU A 36 -7.46 -3.31 -3.46
N VAL A 37 -6.15 -3.41 -3.68
CA VAL A 37 -5.38 -4.60 -3.31
C VAL A 37 -4.15 -4.18 -2.51
N SER A 38 -3.61 -5.11 -1.76
CA SER A 38 -2.30 -5.00 -1.13
C SER A 38 -1.80 -6.42 -0.86
N SER A 39 -0.61 -6.54 -0.27
CA SER A 39 -0.13 -7.85 0.17
C SER A 39 -0.51 -8.10 1.63
N TRP A 40 -0.40 -9.36 2.07
CA TRP A 40 -0.57 -9.72 3.47
C TRP A 40 0.43 -9.02 4.40
N LEU A 41 1.52 -8.46 3.87
CA LEU A 41 2.40 -7.57 4.63
C LEU A 41 1.62 -6.41 5.26
N LEU A 42 0.63 -5.88 4.55
CA LEU A 42 -0.17 -4.78 5.08
C LEU A 42 -0.86 -5.17 6.39
N HIS A 43 -1.40 -6.39 6.46
CA HIS A 43 -2.04 -6.90 7.67
C HIS A 43 -1.06 -6.85 8.85
N THR A 44 0.14 -7.41 8.66
CA THR A 44 1.17 -7.44 9.70
C THR A 44 1.61 -6.03 10.09
N GLU A 45 1.89 -5.19 9.11
CA GLU A 45 2.41 -3.85 9.36
C GLU A 45 1.40 -2.97 10.10
N LEU A 46 0.11 -3.05 9.74
CA LEU A 46 -0.91 -2.26 10.41
C LEU A 46 -1.15 -2.73 11.85
N HIS A 47 -1.11 -4.05 12.10
CA HIS A 47 -1.22 -4.57 13.45
C HIS A 47 -0.01 -4.21 14.32
N CYS A 48 1.19 -4.27 13.74
CA CYS A 48 2.39 -3.83 14.44
C CYS A 48 2.34 -2.33 14.77
N ALA A 49 1.82 -1.51 13.84
CA ALA A 49 1.65 -0.08 14.08
C ALA A 49 0.65 0.17 15.22
N ALA A 50 -0.46 -0.57 15.26
CA ALA A 50 -1.44 -0.46 16.34
C ALA A 50 -0.84 -0.84 17.68
N ASN A 51 0.01 -1.87 17.71
CA ASN A 51 0.68 -2.30 18.95
C ASN A 51 1.70 -1.27 19.44
N ARG A 52 2.43 -0.63 18.53
CA ARG A 52 3.45 0.37 18.90
C ARG A 52 2.86 1.74 19.23
N HIS A 53 1.74 2.08 18.63
CA HIS A 53 1.13 3.41 18.71
C HIS A 53 -0.35 3.30 19.07
N SER A 54 -0.65 2.60 20.17
CA SER A 54 -2.03 2.30 20.57
C SER A 54 -2.88 3.54 20.84
N ASN A 55 -2.27 4.69 21.12
CA ASN A 55 -2.97 5.96 21.31
C ASN A 55 -3.39 6.62 19.99
N GLU A 56 -2.76 6.26 18.89
CA GLU A 56 -2.97 6.88 17.59
C GLU A 56 -3.65 5.94 16.60
N VAL A 57 -3.42 4.64 16.71
CA VAL A 57 -3.92 3.64 15.77
C VAL A 57 -4.88 2.72 16.49
N ASP A 58 -6.15 2.79 16.10
CA ASP A 58 -7.23 2.01 16.67
C ASP A 58 -7.39 0.69 15.95
N LEU A 59 -7.43 -0.43 16.71
CA LEU A 59 -7.58 -1.77 16.13
C LEU A 59 -8.88 -1.95 15.36
N THR A 60 -9.97 -1.33 15.80
CA THR A 60 -11.24 -1.40 15.07
C THR A 60 -11.10 -0.76 13.68
N SER A 61 -10.42 0.39 13.62
CA SER A 61 -10.15 1.07 12.36
C SER A 61 -9.23 0.26 11.44
N VAL A 62 -8.23 -0.42 12.01
CA VAL A 62 -7.38 -1.34 11.24
C VAL A 62 -8.22 -2.41 10.57
N GLY A 63 -9.15 -3.03 11.31
CA GLY A 63 -10.05 -4.03 10.75
C GLY A 63 -10.90 -3.50 9.60
N ILE A 64 -11.41 -2.28 9.74
CA ILE A 64 -12.23 -1.65 8.69
C ILE A 64 -11.41 -1.43 7.42
N VAL A 65 -10.19 -0.91 7.54
CA VAL A 65 -9.30 -0.69 6.39
C VAL A 65 -8.99 -2.02 5.71
N LEU A 66 -8.62 -3.05 6.49
CA LEU A 66 -8.26 -4.35 5.93
C LEU A 66 -9.43 -5.04 5.23
N GLU A 67 -10.66 -4.85 5.71
CA GLU A 67 -11.85 -5.38 5.03
C GLU A 67 -12.09 -4.73 3.66
N ALA A 68 -11.69 -3.50 3.48
CA ALA A 68 -11.85 -2.78 2.22
C ALA A 68 -10.80 -3.15 1.16
N VAL A 69 -9.78 -3.91 1.54
CA VAL A 69 -8.62 -4.22 0.69
C VAL A 69 -8.56 -5.73 0.47
N THR A 70 -8.38 -6.15 -0.78
CA THR A 70 -8.07 -7.55 -1.08
C THR A 70 -6.61 -7.82 -0.79
N LEU A 71 -6.33 -8.74 0.12
CA LEU A 71 -4.96 -9.08 0.51
C LEU A 71 -4.44 -10.24 -0.33
N ILE A 72 -3.28 -10.04 -0.94
CA ILE A 72 -2.65 -11.00 -1.84
C ILE A 72 -1.54 -11.73 -1.08
N ASP A 73 -1.54 -13.06 -1.17
CA ASP A 73 -0.50 -13.86 -0.55
C ASP A 73 0.87 -13.58 -1.16
N LEU A 74 1.89 -13.52 -0.32
CA LEU A 74 3.27 -13.45 -0.78
C LEU A 74 3.70 -14.81 -1.28
N THR A 75 4.32 -14.82 -2.45
CA THR A 75 4.87 -16.05 -3.02
C THR A 75 6.38 -16.07 -2.86
N ARG A 76 6.97 -17.24 -3.04
CA ARG A 76 8.42 -17.36 -3.12
C ARG A 76 8.98 -16.53 -4.27
N GLY A 77 8.28 -16.49 -5.41
CA GLY A 77 8.66 -15.67 -6.55
C GLY A 77 8.71 -14.18 -6.22
N ASP A 78 7.78 -13.69 -5.42
CA ASP A 78 7.77 -12.30 -4.97
C ASP A 78 9.04 -11.98 -4.17
N ARG A 79 9.47 -12.89 -3.31
CA ARG A 79 10.69 -12.70 -2.51
C ARG A 79 11.93 -12.67 -3.38
N LEU A 80 11.97 -13.51 -4.42
CA LEU A 80 13.08 -13.51 -5.38
C LEU A 80 13.09 -12.21 -6.19
N THR A 81 11.93 -11.79 -6.68
CA THR A 81 11.80 -10.54 -7.44
C THR A 81 12.20 -9.34 -6.58
N ALA A 82 11.71 -9.28 -5.35
CA ALA A 82 11.98 -8.16 -4.45
C ALA A 82 13.48 -7.92 -4.25
N GLY A 83 14.26 -8.99 -4.14
CA GLY A 83 15.71 -8.89 -3.97
C GLY A 83 16.46 -8.36 -5.18
N THR A 84 15.83 -8.33 -6.35
CA THR A 84 16.45 -7.87 -7.60
C THR A 84 16.02 -6.46 -8.01
N LEU A 85 15.05 -5.86 -7.31
CA LEU A 85 14.52 -4.55 -7.70
C LEU A 85 15.55 -3.45 -7.45
N PRO A 86 15.69 -2.50 -8.40
CA PRO A 86 16.62 -1.40 -8.23
C PRO A 86 16.09 -0.39 -7.19
N GLY A 87 17.00 0.44 -6.70
CA GLY A 87 16.67 1.47 -5.72
C GLY A 87 17.13 1.08 -4.33
N ARG A 88 16.82 1.95 -3.38
CA ARG A 88 17.21 1.76 -1.97
C ARG A 88 16.02 1.29 -1.13
N LEU A 89 15.29 0.33 -1.64
CA LEU A 89 14.08 -0.15 -0.99
C LEU A 89 14.41 -0.95 0.26
N ARG A 90 13.65 -0.69 1.33
CA ARG A 90 13.61 -1.60 2.46
C ARG A 90 12.91 -2.89 2.04
N SER A 91 13.17 -3.97 2.78
CA SER A 91 12.66 -5.29 2.41
C SER A 91 11.15 -5.31 2.19
N ASN A 92 10.37 -4.69 3.08
CA ASN A 92 8.92 -4.70 2.95
C ASN A 92 8.43 -3.87 1.76
N ASP A 93 9.07 -2.73 1.48
CA ASP A 93 8.73 -1.93 0.31
C ASP A 93 9.05 -2.66 -0.99
N ALA A 94 10.17 -3.36 -1.03
CA ALA A 94 10.52 -4.18 -2.18
C ALA A 94 9.51 -5.31 -2.39
N LEU A 95 9.04 -5.94 -1.31
CA LEU A 95 8.01 -6.97 -1.38
C LEU A 95 6.66 -6.40 -1.86
N HIS A 96 6.26 -5.23 -1.37
CA HIS A 96 5.05 -4.56 -1.86
C HIS A 96 5.15 -4.32 -3.37
N LEU A 97 6.28 -3.79 -3.83
CA LEU A 97 6.46 -3.53 -5.26
C LEU A 97 6.43 -4.81 -6.08
N ALA A 98 7.08 -5.87 -5.60
CA ALA A 98 7.07 -7.16 -6.29
C ALA A 98 5.65 -7.71 -6.45
N VAL A 99 4.83 -7.64 -5.41
CA VAL A 99 3.43 -8.09 -5.47
C VAL A 99 2.63 -7.20 -6.42
N ALA A 100 2.80 -5.88 -6.35
CA ALA A 100 2.11 -4.95 -7.24
C ALA A 100 2.41 -5.25 -8.72
N LEU A 101 3.66 -5.56 -9.02
CA LEU A 101 4.08 -5.95 -10.38
C LEU A 101 3.43 -7.26 -10.80
N ARG A 102 3.45 -8.28 -9.94
CA ARG A 102 2.91 -9.60 -10.26
C ARG A 102 1.40 -9.57 -10.52
N VAL A 103 0.65 -8.80 -9.75
CA VAL A 103 -0.81 -8.72 -9.94
C VAL A 103 -1.21 -7.76 -11.06
N GLY A 104 -0.25 -7.09 -11.68
CA GLY A 104 -0.54 -6.16 -12.76
C GLY A 104 -1.28 -4.91 -12.30
N ALA A 105 -0.88 -4.35 -11.16
CA ALA A 105 -1.52 -3.14 -10.64
C ALA A 105 -1.45 -2.02 -11.67
N ASP A 106 -2.57 -1.35 -11.88
CA ASP A 106 -2.63 -0.19 -12.78
C ASP A 106 -1.99 1.02 -12.14
N GLU A 107 -2.07 1.12 -10.83
CA GLU A 107 -1.47 2.21 -10.08
C GLU A 107 -1.02 1.73 -8.70
N LEU A 108 -0.02 2.42 -8.15
CA LEU A 108 0.45 2.25 -6.79
C LEU A 108 0.17 3.54 -6.02
N VAL A 109 -0.62 3.46 -4.96
CA VAL A 109 -0.90 4.58 -4.07
C VAL A 109 0.07 4.52 -2.92
N THR A 110 0.99 5.48 -2.86
CA THR A 110 2.05 5.52 -1.85
C THR A 110 2.47 6.94 -1.52
N TYR A 111 2.90 7.16 -0.29
CA TYR A 111 3.52 8.41 0.15
C TYR A 111 5.02 8.23 0.44
N ASP A 112 5.56 7.03 0.21
CA ASP A 112 6.98 6.77 0.35
C ASP A 112 7.70 7.15 -0.93
N ASN A 113 8.62 8.12 -0.85
CA ASN A 113 9.30 8.67 -2.02
C ASN A 113 10.22 7.65 -2.71
N GLU A 114 10.89 6.80 -1.95
CA GLU A 114 11.78 5.79 -2.51
C GLU A 114 11.00 4.69 -3.24
N LEU A 115 9.90 4.24 -2.64
CA LEU A 115 9.01 3.27 -3.27
C LEU A 115 8.37 3.86 -4.53
N ALA A 116 7.93 5.13 -4.47
CA ALA A 116 7.37 5.82 -5.62
C ALA A 116 8.36 5.88 -6.80
N ALA A 117 9.62 6.23 -6.52
CA ALA A 117 10.65 6.29 -7.55
C ALA A 117 10.90 4.90 -8.17
N ALA A 118 11.01 3.87 -7.35
CA ALA A 118 11.22 2.51 -7.84
C ALA A 118 10.04 1.99 -8.67
N ALA A 119 8.82 2.28 -8.24
CA ALA A 119 7.60 1.89 -8.96
C ALA A 119 7.53 2.58 -10.32
N THR A 120 7.84 3.87 -10.37
CA THR A 120 7.89 4.63 -11.63
C THR A 120 8.90 4.02 -12.59
N THR A 121 10.09 3.69 -12.09
CA THR A 121 11.12 3.04 -12.91
C THR A 121 10.64 1.68 -13.42
N ALA A 122 9.86 0.95 -12.63
CA ALA A 122 9.31 -0.34 -13.02
C ALA A 122 8.09 -0.24 -13.95
N GLY A 123 7.60 0.97 -14.22
CA GLY A 123 6.51 1.18 -15.16
C GLY A 123 5.11 1.24 -14.54
N ILE A 124 5.00 1.30 -13.23
CA ILE A 124 3.71 1.47 -12.56
C ILE A 124 3.43 2.96 -12.34
N LEU A 125 2.20 3.37 -12.65
CA LEU A 125 1.75 4.73 -12.35
C LEU A 125 1.68 4.92 -10.83
N VAL A 126 2.30 5.99 -10.33
CA VAL A 126 2.28 6.31 -8.90
C VAL A 126 1.26 7.41 -8.65
N ILE A 127 0.43 7.21 -7.64
CA ILE A 127 -0.58 8.16 -7.20
C ILE A 127 -0.28 8.57 -5.76
N LYS A 128 -0.26 9.86 -5.53
CA LYS A 128 0.02 10.46 -4.23
C LYS A 128 -0.99 11.58 -3.96
N PRO A 129 -2.24 11.25 -3.59
CA PRO A 129 -3.28 12.26 -3.38
C PRO A 129 -2.90 13.26 -2.29
N GLY A 130 -3.08 14.55 -2.58
CA GLY A 130 -2.82 15.61 -1.59
C GLY A 130 -1.83 16.65 -1.94
#